data_ad1177b2dc18a8d6aeab81a79f2bf249
#
_entry.id   ad1177b2dc18a8d6aeab81a79f2bf249
#
_cell.length_a   1.000
_cell.length_b   1.000
_cell.length_c   1.000
_cell.angle_alpha   90.00
_cell.angle_beta   90.00
_cell.angle_gamma   90.00
#
_symmetry.space_group_name_H-M   'P 1'
#
loop_
_entity.id
_entity.type
_entity.pdbx_description
1 polymer ?
#
loop_
_entity_poly.entity_id
_entity_poly.type
_entity_poly.pdbx_seq_one_letter_code
_entity_poly.pdbx_strand_id
1 'polypeptide(L)'
;KPKGAQHSVGGYAVYLYATTKMIFDIRDDDIYWCTADIGWVTGHSYIVYGPLMHGATIIMYEGALDYPDPSRWAAMIERHGVTIFYTAPTAIRMLMKFSEEIYLKHDTSTLRIAHSVGEPINPEAWRWYFRVFGREKTCSSSTWWMTETGGMLTGHYPGRGKILPLKPGTNGPIFPGVTCAVVDDDGNPVPPGTRGYFVITSPWPGMLMTLWQAPQRYIDVYFGKYKHRGWWYYTGDFAMLDQDGWVWVIGRADDVIKVAGHRIGTAEVESAMIKHPAVAESACVGKSDPIKGEIPLIYVTLKRGYTPSEEMRQELKRHLRATIGPVVASDAVITFVDVLPKTRSGKIMRRLLRAIAEGKPLGDVTTLESEVAVEEAKKAYEMIKAALEAGSTSS
;
A
#
# COMPACT_ATOMS: atom_id res chain seq x y z
N LYS A 1 0.63 -20.66 -2.05
CA LYS A 1 -0.05 -21.14 -3.26
C LYS A 1 -1.11 -20.12 -3.67
N PRO A 2 -1.20 -19.71 -4.95
CA PRO A 2 -2.19 -18.75 -5.44
C PRO A 2 -3.62 -19.13 -5.05
N LYS A 3 -4.49 -18.11 -4.88
CA LYS A 3 -5.90 -18.27 -4.55
C LYS A 3 -6.75 -17.85 -5.75
N GLY A 4 -7.70 -18.67 -6.16
CA GLY A 4 -8.73 -18.26 -7.12
C GLY A 4 -9.90 -17.62 -6.37
N ALA A 5 -10.11 -16.32 -6.48
CA ALA A 5 -11.27 -15.63 -5.93
C ALA A 5 -12.45 -15.74 -6.91
N GLN A 6 -13.56 -16.32 -6.48
CA GLN A 6 -14.77 -16.49 -7.31
C GLN A 6 -15.79 -15.41 -6.96
N HIS A 7 -16.08 -14.53 -7.91
CA HIS A 7 -17.11 -13.51 -7.80
C HIS A 7 -18.35 -13.85 -8.62
N SER A 8 -19.51 -13.34 -8.20
CA SER A 8 -20.71 -13.39 -9.05
C SER A 8 -20.63 -12.30 -10.14
N VAL A 9 -21.08 -12.63 -11.34
CA VAL A 9 -21.10 -11.65 -12.44
C VAL A 9 -21.97 -10.44 -12.11
N GLY A 10 -23.19 -10.67 -11.62
CA GLY A 10 -24.13 -9.60 -11.32
C GLY A 10 -23.69 -8.71 -10.16
N GLY A 11 -23.30 -9.29 -9.03
CA GLY A 11 -22.87 -8.53 -7.85
C GLY A 11 -21.59 -7.74 -8.13
N TYR A 12 -20.63 -8.34 -8.80
CA TYR A 12 -19.37 -7.69 -9.19
C TYR A 12 -19.63 -6.52 -10.14
N ALA A 13 -20.41 -6.72 -11.20
CA ALA A 13 -20.71 -5.68 -12.18
C ALA A 13 -21.47 -4.48 -11.56
N VAL A 14 -22.51 -4.74 -10.77
CA VAL A 14 -23.28 -3.68 -10.10
C VAL A 14 -22.39 -2.87 -9.16
N TYR A 15 -21.54 -3.56 -8.40
CA TYR A 15 -20.65 -2.91 -7.44
C TYR A 15 -19.57 -2.07 -8.14
N LEU A 16 -18.95 -2.58 -9.20
CA LEU A 16 -17.99 -1.83 -10.00
C LEU A 16 -18.63 -0.63 -10.70
N TYR A 17 -19.83 -0.79 -11.25
CA TYR A 17 -20.56 0.33 -11.83
C TYR A 17 -20.76 1.46 -10.81
N ALA A 18 -21.27 1.13 -9.61
CA ALA A 18 -21.53 2.11 -8.56
C ALA A 18 -20.24 2.78 -8.05
N THR A 19 -19.20 1.99 -7.76
CA THR A 19 -17.93 2.54 -7.24
C THR A 19 -17.18 3.37 -8.27
N THR A 20 -17.19 2.97 -9.54
CA THR A 20 -16.60 3.75 -10.64
C THR A 20 -17.32 5.08 -10.80
N LYS A 21 -18.68 5.07 -10.81
CA LYS A 21 -19.48 6.29 -10.93
C LYS A 21 -19.21 7.25 -9.77
N MET A 22 -19.18 6.75 -8.56
CA MET A 22 -19.15 7.63 -7.38
C MET A 22 -17.73 8.08 -7.01
N ILE A 23 -16.73 7.19 -7.10
CA ILE A 23 -15.36 7.47 -6.66
C ILE A 23 -14.58 8.21 -7.76
N PHE A 24 -14.77 7.84 -9.02
CA PHE A 24 -14.14 8.56 -10.13
C PHE A 24 -15.02 9.67 -10.71
N ASP A 25 -16.27 9.82 -10.27
CA ASP A 25 -17.21 10.80 -10.86
C ASP A 25 -17.16 10.75 -12.39
N ILE A 26 -17.15 9.52 -12.93
CA ILE A 26 -16.90 9.29 -14.35
C ILE A 26 -18.02 9.90 -15.20
N ARG A 27 -17.66 10.59 -16.29
CA ARG A 27 -18.51 11.34 -17.20
C ARG A 27 -18.28 10.87 -18.63
N ASP A 28 -19.18 11.22 -19.52
CA ASP A 28 -19.17 10.74 -20.91
C ASP A 28 -17.94 11.24 -21.70
N ASP A 29 -17.40 12.40 -21.33
CA ASP A 29 -16.23 13.04 -21.94
C ASP A 29 -14.89 12.72 -21.25
N ASP A 30 -14.91 11.89 -20.22
CA ASP A 30 -13.68 11.55 -19.50
C ASP A 30 -12.75 10.65 -20.30
N ILE A 31 -11.46 10.96 -20.20
CA ILE A 31 -10.36 10.09 -20.60
C ILE A 31 -9.71 9.53 -19.35
N TYR A 32 -9.93 8.25 -19.15
CA TYR A 32 -9.53 7.52 -17.96
C TYR A 32 -8.22 6.78 -18.19
N TRP A 33 -7.27 6.92 -17.25
CA TRP A 33 -6.03 6.18 -17.27
C TRP A 33 -5.70 5.57 -15.91
N CYS A 34 -5.66 4.25 -15.87
CA CYS A 34 -5.13 3.49 -14.74
C CYS A 34 -3.83 2.79 -15.14
N THR A 35 -2.79 2.94 -14.34
CA THR A 35 -1.46 2.37 -14.62
C THR A 35 -1.26 0.97 -14.04
N ALA A 36 -2.30 0.36 -13.48
CA ALA A 36 -2.21 -1.01 -13.00
C ALA A 36 -2.05 -2.01 -14.16
N ASP A 37 -1.39 -3.12 -13.89
CA ASP A 37 -1.32 -4.24 -14.82
C ASP A 37 -2.69 -4.92 -14.95
N ILE A 38 -3.12 -5.21 -16.19
CA ILE A 38 -4.39 -5.89 -16.47
C ILE A 38 -4.43 -7.34 -15.94
N GLY A 39 -3.30 -7.93 -15.61
CA GLY A 39 -3.19 -9.24 -14.95
C GLY A 39 -3.55 -9.22 -13.47
N TRP A 40 -3.78 -8.05 -12.88
CA TRP A 40 -4.21 -7.88 -11.49
C TRP A 40 -5.68 -7.50 -11.41
N VAL A 41 -6.30 -7.75 -10.24
CA VAL A 41 -7.72 -7.40 -10.04
C VAL A 41 -7.99 -5.90 -10.25
N THR A 42 -7.04 -5.01 -9.97
CA THR A 42 -7.19 -3.58 -10.26
C THR A 42 -7.37 -3.33 -11.76
N GLY A 43 -6.62 -4.05 -12.59
CA GLY A 43 -6.82 -4.02 -14.05
C GLY A 43 -8.19 -4.54 -14.45
N HIS A 44 -8.61 -5.70 -13.90
CA HIS A 44 -9.94 -6.25 -14.19
C HIS A 44 -11.05 -5.26 -13.78
N SER A 45 -11.03 -4.81 -12.52
CA SER A 45 -12.10 -3.98 -11.98
C SER A 45 -12.11 -2.56 -12.54
N TYR A 46 -10.95 -1.91 -12.65
CA TYR A 46 -10.84 -0.48 -12.91
C TYR A 46 -9.97 -0.09 -14.12
N ILE A 47 -9.69 -1.01 -15.03
CA ILE A 47 -9.34 -0.71 -16.43
C ILE A 47 -10.43 -1.26 -17.33
N VAL A 48 -10.78 -2.55 -17.17
CA VAL A 48 -11.69 -3.22 -18.10
C VAL A 48 -13.15 -2.98 -17.70
N TYR A 49 -13.62 -3.54 -16.58
CA TYR A 49 -15.06 -3.60 -16.32
C TYR A 49 -15.66 -2.26 -15.89
N GLY A 50 -15.14 -1.62 -14.86
CA GLY A 50 -15.72 -0.40 -14.29
C GLY A 50 -15.86 0.72 -15.33
N PRO A 51 -14.76 1.22 -15.91
CA PRO A 51 -14.81 2.31 -16.87
C PRO A 51 -15.58 1.97 -18.15
N LEU A 52 -15.40 0.77 -18.71
CA LEU A 52 -16.06 0.40 -19.97
C LEU A 52 -17.58 0.19 -19.81
N MET A 53 -18.06 -0.22 -18.64
CA MET A 53 -19.51 -0.24 -18.38
C MET A 53 -20.14 1.16 -18.37
N HIS A 54 -19.34 2.21 -18.19
CA HIS A 54 -19.77 3.61 -18.31
C HIS A 54 -19.55 4.20 -19.70
N GLY A 55 -19.02 3.41 -20.65
CA GLY A 55 -18.69 3.90 -21.99
C GLY A 55 -17.48 4.85 -22.04
N ALA A 56 -16.65 4.88 -20.99
CA ALA A 56 -15.51 5.79 -20.92
C ALA A 56 -14.41 5.44 -21.92
N THR A 57 -13.71 6.45 -22.41
CA THR A 57 -12.44 6.27 -23.12
C THR A 57 -11.35 5.89 -22.12
N ILE A 58 -10.67 4.76 -22.34
CA ILE A 58 -9.57 4.31 -21.49
C ILE A 58 -8.25 4.37 -22.24
N ILE A 59 -7.17 4.67 -21.51
CA ILE A 59 -5.79 4.54 -21.99
C ILE A 59 -5.24 3.23 -21.44
N MET A 60 -4.72 2.38 -22.31
CA MET A 60 -3.91 1.23 -21.97
C MET A 60 -2.47 1.53 -22.36
N TYR A 61 -1.57 1.46 -21.38
CA TYR A 61 -0.16 1.80 -21.54
C TYR A 61 0.71 0.56 -21.36
N GLU A 62 1.53 0.27 -22.37
CA GLU A 62 2.57 -0.75 -22.32
C GLU A 62 3.95 -0.06 -22.26
N GLY A 63 4.62 -0.19 -21.13
CA GLY A 63 5.95 0.39 -20.94
C GLY A 63 6.29 0.68 -19.49
N ALA A 64 7.57 0.95 -19.24
CA ALA A 64 8.05 1.40 -17.95
C ALA A 64 7.66 2.86 -17.71
N LEU A 65 7.47 3.22 -16.42
CA LEU A 65 6.96 4.55 -16.06
C LEU A 65 8.00 5.67 -16.25
N ASP A 66 9.28 5.32 -16.37
CA ASP A 66 10.41 6.24 -16.53
C ASP A 66 11.11 6.12 -17.90
N TYR A 67 10.52 5.39 -18.85
CA TYR A 67 11.05 5.23 -20.21
C TYR A 67 10.17 5.96 -21.24
N PRO A 68 10.75 6.68 -22.22
CA PRO A 68 12.17 6.93 -22.46
C PRO A 68 12.80 7.92 -21.47
N ASP A 69 11.99 8.65 -20.73
CA ASP A 69 12.40 9.57 -19.66
C ASP A 69 11.32 9.64 -18.56
N PRO A 70 11.66 10.09 -17.34
CA PRO A 70 10.74 10.10 -16.20
C PRO A 70 9.52 11.00 -16.36
N SER A 71 9.52 11.96 -17.28
CA SER A 71 8.36 12.83 -17.52
C SER A 71 7.26 12.16 -18.35
N ARG A 72 7.48 10.92 -18.80
CA ARG A 72 6.60 10.19 -19.72
C ARG A 72 5.12 10.25 -19.32
N TRP A 73 4.82 10.06 -18.07
CA TRP A 73 3.43 10.05 -17.63
C TRP A 73 2.78 11.44 -17.69
N ALA A 74 3.50 12.49 -17.29
CA ALA A 74 3.00 13.86 -17.42
C ALA A 74 2.77 14.24 -18.91
N ALA A 75 3.72 13.85 -19.78
CA ALA A 75 3.59 14.04 -21.22
C ALA A 75 2.39 13.29 -21.83
N MET A 76 2.08 12.08 -21.33
CA MET A 76 0.90 11.34 -21.78
C MET A 76 -0.41 11.97 -21.31
N ILE A 77 -0.44 12.46 -20.06
CA ILE A 77 -1.61 13.19 -19.55
C ILE A 77 -1.90 14.41 -20.41
N GLU A 78 -0.87 15.23 -20.69
CA GLU A 78 -0.98 16.39 -21.57
C GLU A 78 -1.43 16.00 -22.99
N ARG A 79 -0.73 15.05 -23.62
CA ARG A 79 -0.97 14.65 -25.01
C ARG A 79 -2.37 14.10 -25.25
N HIS A 80 -2.90 13.34 -24.30
CA HIS A 80 -4.17 12.64 -24.44
C HIS A 80 -5.32 13.29 -23.69
N GLY A 81 -5.08 14.40 -22.98
CA GLY A 81 -6.11 15.10 -22.22
C GLY A 81 -6.70 14.24 -21.09
N VAL A 82 -5.88 13.47 -20.38
CA VAL A 82 -6.35 12.58 -19.31
C VAL A 82 -7.06 13.38 -18.23
N THR A 83 -8.27 12.97 -17.87
CA THR A 83 -9.10 13.64 -16.86
C THR A 83 -9.16 12.88 -15.53
N ILE A 84 -8.97 11.56 -15.57
CA ILE A 84 -8.93 10.67 -14.40
C ILE A 84 -7.66 9.85 -14.45
N PHE A 85 -6.83 9.99 -13.41
CA PHE A 85 -5.57 9.26 -13.29
C PHE A 85 -5.53 8.42 -12.01
N TYR A 86 -5.28 7.11 -12.16
CA TYR A 86 -5.30 6.14 -11.07
C TYR A 86 -4.03 5.30 -11.06
N THR A 87 -3.24 5.38 -9.99
CA THR A 87 -1.91 4.77 -9.94
C THR A 87 -1.55 4.25 -8.54
N ALA A 88 -0.39 3.62 -8.42
CA ALA A 88 0.10 3.07 -7.16
C ALA A 88 1.03 4.06 -6.40
N PRO A 89 0.98 4.11 -5.06
CA PRO A 89 1.92 4.90 -4.26
C PRO A 89 3.40 4.58 -4.53
N THR A 90 3.74 3.34 -4.82
CA THR A 90 5.11 2.96 -5.21
C THR A 90 5.55 3.68 -6.49
N ALA A 91 4.68 3.79 -7.50
CA ALA A 91 4.97 4.53 -8.72
C ALA A 91 5.16 6.03 -8.44
N ILE A 92 4.30 6.62 -7.60
CA ILE A 92 4.44 8.01 -7.17
C ILE A 92 5.80 8.23 -6.50
N ARG A 93 6.18 7.39 -5.52
CA ARG A 93 7.49 7.50 -4.84
C ARG A 93 8.68 7.31 -5.78
N MET A 94 8.55 6.47 -6.81
CA MET A 94 9.60 6.33 -7.82
C MET A 94 9.78 7.62 -8.61
N LEU A 95 8.69 8.28 -9.02
CA LEU A 95 8.74 9.56 -9.72
C LEU A 95 9.29 10.71 -8.85
N MET A 96 9.05 10.69 -7.55
CA MET A 96 9.60 11.66 -6.60
C MET A 96 11.14 11.68 -6.52
N LYS A 97 11.82 10.68 -7.08
CA LYS A 97 13.29 10.63 -7.12
C LYS A 97 13.90 11.62 -8.13
N PHE A 98 13.08 12.16 -9.02
CA PHE A 98 13.50 13.06 -10.09
C PHE A 98 13.08 14.51 -9.78
N SER A 99 13.71 15.49 -10.45
CA SER A 99 13.33 16.90 -10.32
C SER A 99 11.86 17.11 -10.72
N GLU A 100 11.14 17.90 -9.93
CA GLU A 100 9.75 18.23 -10.22
C GLU A 100 9.56 19.01 -11.52
N GLU A 101 10.57 19.79 -11.92
CA GLU A 101 10.55 20.61 -13.13
C GLU A 101 10.27 19.81 -14.40
N ILE A 102 10.72 18.53 -14.43
CA ILE A 102 10.46 17.66 -15.60
C ILE A 102 8.98 17.33 -15.76
N TYR A 103 8.18 17.35 -14.68
CA TYR A 103 6.74 17.14 -14.72
C TYR A 103 6.00 18.46 -14.91
N LEU A 104 6.47 19.52 -14.25
CA LEU A 104 5.81 20.83 -14.23
C LEU A 104 5.83 21.53 -15.60
N LYS A 105 6.72 21.15 -16.52
CA LYS A 105 6.75 21.63 -17.91
C LYS A 105 5.59 21.12 -18.76
N HIS A 106 4.89 20.05 -18.33
CA HIS A 106 3.75 19.48 -19.01
C HIS A 106 2.43 20.01 -18.44
N ASP A 107 1.45 20.23 -19.31
CA ASP A 107 0.11 20.62 -18.86
C ASP A 107 -0.73 19.43 -18.42
N THR A 108 -0.90 19.29 -17.11
CA THR A 108 -1.76 18.27 -16.49
C THR A 108 -3.08 18.86 -15.97
N SER A 109 -3.46 20.06 -16.38
CA SER A 109 -4.64 20.79 -15.90
C SER A 109 -5.98 20.13 -16.27
N THR A 110 -5.97 19.19 -17.20
CA THR A 110 -7.14 18.37 -17.56
C THR A 110 -7.55 17.40 -16.45
N LEU A 111 -6.64 17.06 -15.54
CA LEU A 111 -6.93 16.14 -14.44
C LEU A 111 -7.96 16.73 -13.46
N ARG A 112 -9.06 16.00 -13.27
CA ARG A 112 -10.07 16.26 -12.21
C ARG A 112 -9.89 15.35 -11.03
N ILE A 113 -9.51 14.11 -11.29
CA ILE A 113 -9.34 13.04 -10.32
C ILE A 113 -7.92 12.47 -10.42
N ALA A 114 -7.25 12.35 -9.27
CA ALA A 114 -5.93 11.76 -9.15
C ALA A 114 -5.89 10.84 -7.93
N HIS A 115 -6.29 9.59 -8.10
CA HIS A 115 -6.38 8.62 -6.99
C HIS A 115 -5.22 7.63 -6.98
N SER A 116 -4.99 7.02 -5.81
CA SER A 116 -3.98 5.96 -5.63
C SER A 116 -4.59 4.68 -5.06
N VAL A 117 -3.91 3.54 -5.30
CA VAL A 117 -4.38 2.20 -4.95
C VAL A 117 -3.24 1.22 -4.69
N GLY A 118 -3.54 0.16 -3.95
CA GLY A 118 -2.72 -1.05 -3.83
C GLY A 118 -1.89 -1.12 -2.57
N GLU A 119 -1.60 0.01 -1.94
CA GLU A 119 -0.89 0.11 -0.67
C GLU A 119 -1.20 1.45 0.02
N PRO A 120 -0.94 1.59 1.33
CA PRO A 120 -1.05 2.88 2.00
C PRO A 120 -0.11 3.92 1.38
N ILE A 121 -0.61 5.12 1.14
CA ILE A 121 0.19 6.26 0.70
C ILE A 121 0.56 7.12 1.90
N ASN A 122 1.85 7.46 2.05
CA ASN A 122 2.25 8.39 3.08
C ASN A 122 1.81 9.83 2.74
N PRO A 123 1.57 10.69 3.74
CA PRO A 123 1.11 12.06 3.51
C PRO A 123 2.02 12.89 2.61
N GLU A 124 3.33 12.63 2.61
CA GLU A 124 4.30 13.35 1.79
C GLU A 124 4.15 12.99 0.30
N ALA A 125 4.11 11.71 -0.04
CA ALA A 125 3.87 11.26 -1.41
C ALA A 125 2.49 11.71 -1.92
N TRP A 126 1.48 11.71 -1.04
CA TRP A 126 0.16 12.22 -1.38
C TRP A 126 0.20 13.72 -1.71
N ARG A 127 0.87 14.56 -0.88
CA ARG A 127 1.01 16.00 -1.13
C ARG A 127 1.78 16.28 -2.40
N TRP A 128 2.86 15.52 -2.65
CA TRP A 128 3.63 15.64 -3.87
C TRP A 128 2.77 15.33 -5.11
N TYR A 129 2.04 14.23 -5.08
CA TYR A 129 1.15 13.81 -6.17
C TYR A 129 0.04 14.83 -6.44
N PHE A 130 -0.61 15.31 -5.38
CA PHE A 130 -1.63 16.36 -5.43
C PHE A 130 -1.09 17.67 -6.03
N ARG A 131 0.12 18.10 -5.64
CA ARG A 131 0.74 19.31 -6.12
C ARG A 131 1.30 19.18 -7.53
N VAL A 132 2.10 18.15 -7.80
CA VAL A 132 2.86 18.04 -9.05
C VAL A 132 1.98 17.59 -10.22
N PHE A 133 1.19 16.54 -10.05
CA PHE A 133 0.27 16.06 -11.08
C PHE A 133 -1.09 16.74 -11.00
N GLY A 134 -1.65 16.82 -9.82
CA GLY A 134 -2.99 17.36 -9.59
C GLY A 134 -3.09 18.88 -9.61
N ARG A 135 -1.97 19.63 -9.69
CA ARG A 135 -1.93 21.09 -9.68
C ARG A 135 -2.74 21.72 -8.55
N GLU A 136 -2.84 21.00 -7.42
CA GLU A 136 -3.65 21.37 -6.23
C GLU A 136 -5.15 21.58 -6.52
N LYS A 137 -5.64 21.03 -7.63
CA LYS A 137 -7.04 21.19 -8.10
C LYS A 137 -7.82 19.90 -8.16
N THR A 138 -7.13 18.75 -8.18
CA THR A 138 -7.78 17.45 -8.31
C THR A 138 -8.44 17.00 -7.01
N CYS A 139 -9.51 16.20 -7.12
CA CYS A 139 -9.90 15.33 -6.03
C CYS A 139 -8.89 14.18 -5.93
N SER A 140 -8.07 14.21 -4.89
CA SER A 140 -7.02 13.20 -4.66
C SER A 140 -7.34 12.36 -3.43
N SER A 141 -7.31 11.04 -3.57
CA SER A 141 -7.58 10.09 -2.49
C SER A 141 -6.77 8.82 -2.68
N SER A 142 -6.46 8.14 -1.59
CA SER A 142 -6.12 6.73 -1.65
C SER A 142 -7.40 5.91 -1.52
N THR A 143 -7.54 4.87 -2.32
CA THR A 143 -8.66 3.93 -2.19
C THR A 143 -8.18 2.66 -1.51
N TRP A 144 -9.05 2.06 -0.70
CA TRP A 144 -8.77 0.75 -0.13
C TRP A 144 -9.78 -0.29 -0.59
N TRP A 145 -9.28 -1.42 -1.00
CA TRP A 145 -10.01 -2.62 -1.39
C TRP A 145 -9.06 -3.79 -1.62
N MET A 146 -9.60 -4.97 -1.87
CA MET A 146 -8.89 -6.22 -2.05
C MET A 146 -9.43 -6.97 -3.27
N THR A 147 -8.69 -7.97 -3.75
CA THR A 147 -9.21 -8.91 -4.76
C THR A 147 -10.54 -9.51 -4.32
N GLU A 148 -10.63 -9.86 -3.05
CA GLU A 148 -11.79 -10.50 -2.45
C GLU A 148 -12.99 -9.57 -2.28
N THR A 149 -12.78 -8.27 -2.24
CA THR A 149 -13.88 -7.31 -2.14
C THR A 149 -14.51 -6.96 -3.49
N GLY A 150 -13.84 -7.32 -4.60
CA GLY A 150 -14.30 -7.07 -5.97
C GLY A 150 -14.19 -5.63 -6.42
N GLY A 151 -14.28 -4.68 -5.51
CA GLY A 151 -14.20 -3.25 -5.77
C GLY A 151 -13.91 -2.44 -4.51
N MET A 152 -13.82 -1.12 -4.66
CA MET A 152 -13.44 -0.17 -3.60
C MET A 152 -14.45 -0.13 -2.47
N LEU A 153 -13.97 -0.24 -1.23
CA LEU A 153 -14.80 -0.06 -0.03
C LEU A 153 -14.59 1.31 0.63
N THR A 154 -13.48 1.96 0.32
CA THR A 154 -13.20 3.32 0.81
C THR A 154 -12.61 4.19 -0.30
N GLY A 155 -12.80 5.48 -0.18
CA GLY A 155 -12.29 6.49 -1.10
C GLY A 155 -13.11 7.77 -0.99
N HIS A 156 -12.65 8.88 -1.54
CA HIS A 156 -13.51 10.01 -1.79
C HIS A 156 -14.48 9.67 -2.92
N TYR A 157 -15.71 10.18 -2.83
CA TYR A 157 -16.74 9.94 -3.85
C TYR A 157 -17.35 11.26 -4.36
N PRO A 158 -16.58 12.03 -5.17
CA PRO A 158 -17.02 13.29 -5.74
C PRO A 158 -18.27 13.14 -6.64
N GLY A 159 -18.53 11.96 -7.19
CA GLY A 159 -19.73 11.64 -7.96
C GLY A 159 -21.05 11.80 -7.20
N ARG A 160 -21.01 12.09 -5.91
CA ARG A 160 -22.17 12.54 -5.12
C ARG A 160 -22.43 14.05 -5.22
N GLY A 161 -21.67 14.77 -6.04
CA GLY A 161 -21.80 16.21 -6.23
C GLY A 161 -21.15 17.06 -5.12
N LYS A 162 -20.47 16.46 -4.15
CA LYS A 162 -19.76 17.18 -3.08
C LYS A 162 -18.37 16.59 -2.88
N ILE A 163 -17.35 17.44 -3.02
CA ILE A 163 -15.98 17.09 -2.63
C ILE A 163 -15.84 17.35 -1.13
N LEU A 164 -15.52 16.31 -0.38
CA LEU A 164 -15.20 16.41 1.04
C LEU A 164 -13.79 16.98 1.22
N PRO A 165 -13.46 17.61 2.36
CA PRO A 165 -12.10 18.06 2.63
C PRO A 165 -11.09 16.93 2.43
N LEU A 166 -9.98 17.22 1.74
CA LEU A 166 -8.94 16.23 1.49
C LEU A 166 -8.02 16.09 2.71
N LYS A 167 -7.75 14.85 3.11
CA LYS A 167 -6.82 14.53 4.20
C LYS A 167 -5.65 13.72 3.65
N PRO A 168 -4.42 14.29 3.60
CA PRO A 168 -3.25 13.59 3.05
C PRO A 168 -2.96 12.25 3.72
N GLY A 169 -2.93 11.17 2.95
CA GLY A 169 -2.63 9.81 3.44
C GLY A 169 -3.83 8.98 3.90
N THR A 170 -5.04 9.54 3.94
CA THR A 170 -6.26 8.79 4.26
C THR A 170 -6.73 7.94 3.09
N ASN A 171 -7.41 6.82 3.41
CA ASN A 171 -8.17 6.05 2.43
C ASN A 171 -9.61 6.57 2.26
N GLY A 172 -9.94 7.69 2.90
CA GLY A 172 -11.25 8.34 2.79
C GLY A 172 -12.37 7.67 3.59
N PRO A 173 -13.59 8.13 3.39
CA PRO A 173 -14.76 7.56 4.03
C PRO A 173 -15.12 6.18 3.46
N ILE A 174 -15.86 5.40 4.25
CA ILE A 174 -16.42 4.11 3.84
C ILE A 174 -17.47 4.34 2.74
N PHE A 175 -17.44 3.52 1.69
CA PHE A 175 -18.37 3.62 0.56
C PHE A 175 -19.82 3.38 1.03
N PRO A 176 -20.79 4.17 0.55
CA PRO A 176 -22.19 4.00 0.92
C PRO A 176 -22.73 2.60 0.64
N GLY A 177 -23.44 2.03 1.62
CA GLY A 177 -23.95 0.65 1.54
C GLY A 177 -22.99 -0.41 2.06
N VAL A 178 -21.76 -0.02 2.44
CA VAL A 178 -20.80 -0.89 3.14
C VAL A 178 -20.73 -0.50 4.61
N THR A 179 -20.64 -1.49 5.49
CA THR A 179 -20.41 -1.25 6.92
C THR A 179 -19.10 -1.90 7.36
N CYS A 180 -18.24 -1.10 7.98
CA CYS A 180 -16.94 -1.53 8.48
C CYS A 180 -16.75 -1.09 9.93
N ALA A 181 -15.85 -1.77 10.63
CA ALA A 181 -15.40 -1.38 11.95
C ALA A 181 -13.90 -1.61 12.12
N VAL A 182 -13.30 -0.90 13.05
CA VAL A 182 -11.97 -1.20 13.57
C VAL A 182 -12.14 -1.80 14.95
N VAL A 183 -11.56 -2.98 15.17
CA VAL A 183 -11.84 -3.78 16.37
C VAL A 183 -10.54 -4.30 17.02
N ASP A 184 -10.64 -4.66 18.29
CA ASP A 184 -9.58 -5.37 19.03
C ASP A 184 -9.49 -6.86 18.65
N ASP A 185 -8.65 -7.63 19.34
CA ASP A 185 -8.51 -9.08 19.12
C ASP A 185 -9.80 -9.86 19.38
N ASP A 186 -10.63 -9.39 20.30
CA ASP A 186 -11.90 -10.02 20.70
C ASP A 186 -13.08 -9.57 19.81
N GLY A 187 -12.85 -8.63 18.88
CA GLY A 187 -13.85 -8.08 17.98
C GLY A 187 -14.70 -6.98 18.63
N ASN A 188 -14.25 -6.35 19.71
CA ASN A 188 -14.93 -5.17 20.23
C ASN A 188 -14.50 -3.94 19.45
N PRO A 189 -15.44 -3.06 19.02
CA PRO A 189 -15.09 -1.80 18.38
C PRO A 189 -14.18 -0.95 19.27
N VAL A 190 -13.14 -0.38 18.66
CA VAL A 190 -12.23 0.54 19.36
C VAL A 190 -12.63 2.00 19.12
N PRO A 191 -12.35 2.92 20.05
CA PRO A 191 -12.63 4.35 19.86
C PRO A 191 -11.93 4.95 18.63
N PRO A 192 -12.49 6.00 18.02
CA PRO A 192 -11.81 6.76 16.98
C PRO A 192 -10.41 7.20 17.41
N GLY A 193 -9.45 7.14 16.48
CA GLY A 193 -8.04 7.39 16.76
C GLY A 193 -7.27 6.18 17.28
N THR A 194 -7.95 5.08 17.62
CA THR A 194 -7.32 3.84 18.07
C THR A 194 -7.12 2.88 16.90
N ARG A 195 -5.97 2.23 16.89
CA ARG A 195 -5.60 1.24 15.87
C ARG A 195 -6.16 -0.14 16.22
N GLY A 196 -6.62 -0.87 15.22
CA GLY A 196 -7.15 -2.22 15.39
C GLY A 196 -7.27 -2.97 14.06
N TYR A 197 -7.89 -4.13 14.12
CA TYR A 197 -8.18 -4.93 12.93
C TYR A 197 -9.34 -4.33 12.14
N PHE A 198 -9.15 -4.18 10.85
CA PHE A 198 -10.21 -3.70 9.98
C PHE A 198 -11.11 -4.87 9.58
N VAL A 199 -12.41 -4.72 9.82
CA VAL A 199 -13.42 -5.75 9.51
C VAL A 199 -14.59 -5.15 8.75
N ILE A 200 -15.22 -5.96 7.90
CA ILE A 200 -16.46 -5.62 7.21
C ILE A 200 -17.59 -6.36 7.93
N THR A 201 -18.60 -5.63 8.38
CA THR A 201 -19.62 -6.16 9.30
C THR A 201 -20.93 -6.56 8.63
N SER A 202 -21.07 -6.27 7.32
CA SER A 202 -22.23 -6.71 6.52
C SER A 202 -21.81 -7.11 5.11
N PRO A 203 -22.55 -7.99 4.44
CA PRO A 203 -22.32 -8.31 3.04
C PRO A 203 -22.45 -7.09 2.12
N TRP A 204 -21.74 -7.10 0.99
CA TRP A 204 -21.83 -6.10 -0.07
C TRP A 204 -21.88 -6.78 -1.46
N PRO A 205 -22.38 -6.11 -2.50
CA PRO A 205 -22.59 -6.78 -3.80
C PRO A 205 -21.31 -7.33 -4.45
N GLY A 206 -20.17 -6.65 -4.27
CA GLY A 206 -18.87 -7.06 -4.84
C GLY A 206 -18.15 -8.17 -4.07
N MET A 207 -18.68 -8.62 -2.94
CA MET A 207 -18.06 -9.66 -2.11
C MET A 207 -17.83 -10.94 -2.88
N LEU A 208 -16.64 -11.58 -2.72
CA LEU A 208 -16.42 -12.89 -3.31
C LEU A 208 -17.38 -13.94 -2.74
N MET A 209 -17.77 -14.89 -3.59
CA MET A 209 -18.65 -15.98 -3.20
C MET A 209 -17.90 -17.08 -2.46
N THR A 210 -16.67 -17.38 -2.90
CA THR A 210 -15.81 -18.42 -2.32
C THR A 210 -14.39 -18.33 -2.89
N LEU A 211 -13.50 -19.16 -2.38
CA LEU A 211 -12.22 -19.49 -3.03
C LEU A 211 -12.42 -20.73 -3.91
N TRP A 212 -11.99 -20.66 -5.17
CA TRP A 212 -12.08 -21.75 -6.13
C TRP A 212 -11.38 -23.01 -5.59
N GLN A 213 -12.11 -24.11 -5.56
CA GLN A 213 -11.66 -25.42 -5.03
C GLN A 213 -11.15 -25.38 -3.57
N ALA A 214 -11.48 -24.34 -2.80
CA ALA A 214 -11.04 -24.21 -1.41
C ALA A 214 -12.09 -23.50 -0.51
N PRO A 215 -13.37 -23.98 -0.48
CA PRO A 215 -14.44 -23.31 0.25
C PRO A 215 -14.20 -23.28 1.76
N GLN A 216 -13.60 -24.32 2.34
CA GLN A 216 -13.28 -24.32 3.77
C GLN A 216 -12.23 -23.25 4.10
N ARG A 217 -11.19 -23.09 3.26
CA ARG A 217 -10.19 -22.03 3.42
C ARG A 217 -10.82 -20.63 3.36
N TYR A 218 -11.86 -20.44 2.53
CA TYR A 218 -12.61 -19.19 2.50
C TYR A 218 -13.22 -18.87 3.86
N ILE A 219 -13.90 -19.84 4.47
CA ILE A 219 -14.51 -19.68 5.80
C ILE A 219 -13.44 -19.41 6.86
N ASP A 220 -12.39 -20.24 6.90
CA ASP A 220 -11.38 -20.15 7.96
C ASP A 220 -10.59 -18.84 7.92
N VAL A 221 -10.19 -18.39 6.73
CA VAL A 221 -9.34 -17.20 6.57
C VAL A 221 -10.11 -15.90 6.79
N TYR A 222 -11.33 -15.80 6.22
CA TYR A 222 -12.04 -14.52 6.19
C TYR A 222 -13.10 -14.37 7.28
N PHE A 223 -13.57 -15.47 7.89
CA PHE A 223 -14.61 -15.42 8.92
C PHE A 223 -14.18 -16.09 10.23
N GLY A 224 -13.19 -16.98 10.20
CA GLY A 224 -12.81 -17.79 11.37
C GLY A 224 -12.53 -16.94 12.61
N LYS A 225 -11.80 -15.82 12.47
CA LYS A 225 -11.41 -14.97 13.59
C LYS A 225 -12.61 -14.31 14.30
N TYR A 226 -13.60 -13.85 13.55
CA TYR A 226 -14.75 -13.10 14.11
C TYR A 226 -16.10 -13.77 13.84
N LYS A 227 -16.13 -15.09 13.71
CA LYS A 227 -17.34 -15.88 13.56
C LYS A 227 -18.33 -15.64 14.69
N HIS A 228 -17.85 -15.50 15.91
CA HIS A 228 -18.65 -15.25 17.11
C HIS A 228 -19.32 -13.86 17.14
N ARG A 229 -18.90 -12.94 16.26
CA ARG A 229 -19.46 -11.59 16.11
C ARG A 229 -20.48 -11.48 14.96
N GLY A 230 -21.05 -12.59 14.49
CA GLY A 230 -22.01 -12.60 13.38
C GLY A 230 -21.34 -12.73 12.02
N TRP A 231 -20.23 -13.49 11.93
CA TRP A 231 -19.52 -13.77 10.69
C TRP A 231 -18.94 -12.51 10.03
N TRP A 232 -18.33 -11.63 10.81
CA TRP A 232 -17.67 -10.47 10.25
C TRP A 232 -16.47 -10.86 9.39
N TYR A 233 -16.39 -10.22 8.23
CA TYR A 233 -15.31 -10.47 7.29
C TYR A 233 -14.01 -9.84 7.79
N TYR A 234 -13.02 -10.65 8.05
CA TYR A 234 -11.67 -10.26 8.45
C TYR A 234 -10.83 -9.91 7.22
N THR A 235 -10.45 -8.63 7.07
CA THR A 235 -9.69 -8.17 5.91
C THR A 235 -8.21 -8.58 5.93
N GLY A 236 -7.68 -8.86 7.11
CA GLY A 236 -6.26 -9.06 7.34
C GLY A 236 -5.46 -7.75 7.32
N ASP A 237 -6.13 -6.59 7.33
CA ASP A 237 -5.51 -5.28 7.44
C ASP A 237 -5.69 -4.68 8.84
N PHE A 238 -4.75 -3.82 9.20
CA PHE A 238 -4.75 -3.04 10.43
C PHE A 238 -5.03 -1.58 10.06
N ALA A 239 -6.00 -0.96 10.73
CA ALA A 239 -6.48 0.36 10.38
C ALA A 239 -6.86 1.18 11.61
N MET A 240 -7.24 2.41 11.39
CA MET A 240 -7.80 3.35 12.36
C MET A 240 -8.95 4.10 11.68
N LEU A 241 -10.01 4.38 12.42
CA LEU A 241 -11.00 5.39 12.04
C LEU A 241 -10.68 6.70 12.76
N ASP A 242 -10.72 7.81 12.05
CA ASP A 242 -10.59 9.12 12.68
C ASP A 242 -11.96 9.62 13.23
N GLN A 243 -11.96 10.82 13.80
CA GLN A 243 -13.18 11.42 14.40
C GLN A 243 -14.30 11.68 13.39
N ASP A 244 -13.97 11.79 12.09
CA ASP A 244 -14.94 11.94 11.01
C ASP A 244 -15.38 10.58 10.42
N GLY A 245 -14.90 9.47 10.99
CA GLY A 245 -15.15 8.11 10.54
C GLY A 245 -14.39 7.71 9.26
N TRP A 246 -13.30 8.43 8.93
CA TRP A 246 -12.49 8.10 7.75
C TRP A 246 -11.45 7.04 8.07
N VAL A 247 -11.20 6.21 7.08
CA VAL A 247 -10.32 5.05 7.21
C VAL A 247 -8.87 5.44 6.93
N TRP A 248 -7.98 5.04 7.83
CA TRP A 248 -6.53 5.14 7.72
C TRP A 248 -5.96 3.73 7.78
N VAL A 249 -5.68 3.13 6.64
CA VAL A 249 -5.06 1.80 6.59
C VAL A 249 -3.58 1.93 6.92
N ILE A 250 -3.15 1.19 7.92
CA ILE A 250 -1.77 1.22 8.44
C ILE A 250 -0.91 0.19 7.71
N GLY A 251 -1.51 -0.94 7.33
CA GLY A 251 -0.86 -2.02 6.62
C GLY A 251 -1.49 -3.37 6.92
N ARG A 252 -0.84 -4.45 6.48
CA ARG A 252 -1.28 -5.81 6.78
C ARG A 252 -1.16 -6.10 8.27
N ALA A 253 -2.11 -6.82 8.82
CA ALA A 253 -2.09 -7.20 10.24
C ALA A 253 -0.93 -8.15 10.58
N ASP A 254 -0.51 -8.95 9.60
CA ASP A 254 0.66 -9.82 9.67
C ASP A 254 2.00 -9.08 9.45
N ASP A 255 1.96 -7.86 8.91
CA ASP A 255 3.13 -6.97 8.78
C ASP A 255 3.25 -5.98 9.96
N VAL A 256 2.29 -5.93 10.87
CA VAL A 256 2.40 -5.14 12.11
C VAL A 256 3.35 -5.85 13.07
N ILE A 257 4.39 -5.14 13.48
CA ILE A 257 5.38 -5.62 14.46
C ILE A 257 4.96 -5.29 15.89
N LYS A 258 5.24 -6.18 16.83
CA LYS A 258 4.93 -6.01 18.26
C LYS A 258 6.22 -5.77 19.03
N VAL A 259 6.59 -4.50 19.20
CA VAL A 259 7.81 -4.09 19.92
C VAL A 259 7.45 -3.68 21.33
N ALA A 260 7.93 -4.41 22.33
CA ALA A 260 7.68 -4.13 23.76
C ALA A 260 6.20 -3.85 24.07
N GLY A 261 5.28 -4.64 23.50
CA GLY A 261 3.83 -4.51 23.66
C GLY A 261 3.16 -3.47 22.75
N HIS A 262 3.91 -2.63 22.03
CA HIS A 262 3.37 -1.66 21.08
C HIS A 262 3.22 -2.28 19.70
N ARG A 263 2.06 -2.03 19.06
CA ARG A 263 1.79 -2.44 17.67
C ARG A 263 2.17 -1.31 16.72
N ILE A 264 3.13 -1.58 15.84
CA ILE A 264 3.73 -0.60 14.94
C ILE A 264 3.62 -1.13 13.51
N GLY A 265 3.03 -0.34 12.62
CA GLY A 265 2.96 -0.68 11.21
C GLY A 265 4.34 -0.60 10.55
N THR A 266 4.76 -1.64 9.82
CA THR A 266 6.02 -1.60 9.07
C THR A 266 6.05 -0.44 8.08
N ALA A 267 4.92 -0.12 7.44
CA ALA A 267 4.79 1.02 6.54
C ALA A 267 5.06 2.38 7.23
N GLU A 268 4.76 2.50 8.53
CA GLU A 268 5.05 3.71 9.31
C GLU A 268 6.56 3.89 9.52
N VAL A 269 7.25 2.79 9.85
CA VAL A 269 8.71 2.77 9.99
C VAL A 269 9.38 3.11 8.65
N GLU A 270 8.95 2.48 7.57
CA GLU A 270 9.45 2.71 6.22
C GLU A 270 9.23 4.16 5.78
N SER A 271 8.05 4.72 6.04
CA SER A 271 7.74 6.12 5.73
C SER A 271 8.61 7.09 6.50
N ALA A 272 8.94 6.78 7.76
CA ALA A 272 9.87 7.58 8.53
C ALA A 272 11.28 7.53 7.94
N MET A 273 11.76 6.34 7.56
CA MET A 273 13.08 6.18 6.95
C MET A 273 13.22 6.93 5.64
N ILE A 274 12.19 6.89 4.77
CA ILE A 274 12.18 7.57 3.46
C ILE A 274 12.26 9.11 3.58
N LYS A 275 11.86 9.70 4.69
CA LYS A 275 12.03 11.15 4.95
C LYS A 275 13.48 11.57 5.09
N HIS A 276 14.39 10.64 5.38
CA HIS A 276 15.81 10.96 5.46
C HIS A 276 16.39 11.23 4.06
N PRO A 277 17.17 12.31 3.86
CA PRO A 277 17.70 12.70 2.55
C PRO A 277 18.48 11.60 1.82
N ALA A 278 19.21 10.78 2.55
CA ALA A 278 20.04 9.70 2.00
C ALA A 278 19.25 8.46 1.58
N VAL A 279 18.00 8.28 2.03
CA VAL A 279 17.24 7.05 1.80
C VAL A 279 16.44 7.13 0.50
N ALA A 280 16.64 6.15 -0.36
CA ALA A 280 15.86 5.98 -1.59
C ALA A 280 14.62 5.12 -1.35
N GLU A 281 14.82 3.95 -0.71
CA GLU A 281 13.76 3.00 -0.39
C GLU A 281 14.03 2.34 0.95
N SER A 282 12.97 1.86 1.60
CA SER A 282 13.07 1.14 2.87
C SER A 282 12.01 0.06 2.95
N ALA A 283 12.37 -1.06 3.56
CA ALA A 283 11.46 -2.14 3.92
C ALA A 283 11.70 -2.55 5.37
N CYS A 284 10.63 -2.70 6.15
CA CYS A 284 10.70 -3.10 7.56
C CYS A 284 9.98 -4.43 7.75
N VAL A 285 10.56 -5.31 8.57
CA VAL A 285 9.93 -6.55 9.04
C VAL A 285 10.19 -6.74 10.52
N GLY A 286 9.32 -7.46 11.21
CA GLY A 286 9.58 -7.92 12.55
C GLY A 286 10.56 -9.10 12.54
N LYS A 287 11.60 -9.05 13.39
CA LYS A 287 12.44 -10.17 13.74
C LYS A 287 12.09 -10.59 15.17
N SER A 288 11.84 -11.87 15.40
CA SER A 288 11.52 -12.40 16.72
C SER A 288 12.64 -12.10 17.73
N ASP A 289 12.24 -11.63 18.91
CA ASP A 289 13.12 -11.34 20.05
C ASP A 289 12.52 -11.96 21.33
N PRO A 290 13.30 -12.70 22.13
CA PRO A 290 12.78 -13.43 23.27
C PRO A 290 12.28 -12.55 24.43
N ILE A 291 12.73 -11.29 24.50
CA ILE A 291 12.38 -10.37 25.59
C ILE A 291 11.29 -9.39 25.15
N LYS A 292 11.39 -8.87 23.92
CA LYS A 292 10.54 -7.77 23.43
C LYS A 292 9.42 -8.23 22.48
N GLY A 293 9.37 -9.52 22.19
CA GLY A 293 8.48 -10.12 21.21
C GLY A 293 9.05 -10.00 19.81
N GLU A 294 9.14 -8.80 19.28
CA GLU A 294 9.77 -8.52 17.98
C GLU A 294 10.62 -7.24 18.05
N ILE A 295 11.66 -7.18 17.23
CA ILE A 295 12.45 -5.98 16.97
C ILE A 295 12.34 -5.60 15.47
N PRO A 296 12.38 -4.29 15.13
CA PRO A 296 12.36 -3.87 13.74
C PRO A 296 13.66 -4.22 13.04
N LEU A 297 13.60 -5.00 11.96
CA LEU A 297 14.67 -5.18 11.00
C LEU A 297 14.36 -4.38 9.75
N ILE A 298 15.21 -3.40 9.44
CA ILE A 298 14.98 -2.41 8.40
C ILE A 298 16.04 -2.56 7.32
N TYR A 299 15.60 -2.87 6.11
CA TYR A 299 16.42 -2.89 4.90
C TYR A 299 16.32 -1.52 4.23
N VAL A 300 17.45 -0.92 3.89
CA VAL A 300 17.55 0.44 3.34
C VAL A 300 18.35 0.43 2.04
N THR A 301 17.78 1.03 1.01
CA THR A 301 18.49 1.38 -0.22
C THR A 301 18.84 2.86 -0.17
N LEU A 302 20.13 3.21 -0.32
CA LEU A 302 20.58 4.58 -0.31
C LEU A 302 20.45 5.22 -1.70
N LYS A 303 20.29 6.55 -1.73
CA LYS A 303 20.36 7.33 -2.97
C LYS A 303 21.81 7.39 -3.50
N ARG A 304 21.94 7.66 -4.79
CA ARG A 304 23.27 7.91 -5.40
C ARG A 304 24.00 9.03 -4.66
N GLY A 305 25.29 8.81 -4.40
CA GLY A 305 26.15 9.76 -3.67
C GLY A 305 26.23 9.48 -2.16
N TYR A 306 25.47 8.54 -1.64
CA TYR A 306 25.58 8.06 -0.27
C TYR A 306 26.14 6.63 -0.25
N THR A 307 26.98 6.33 0.73
CA THR A 307 27.59 5.02 0.90
C THR A 307 27.20 4.37 2.23
N PRO A 308 27.01 3.05 2.25
CA PRO A 308 26.78 2.32 3.49
C PRO A 308 27.97 2.48 4.44
N SER A 309 27.70 2.89 5.68
CA SER A 309 28.70 2.98 6.73
C SER A 309 28.04 2.85 8.12
N GLU A 310 28.83 2.66 9.17
CA GLU A 310 28.32 2.64 10.55
C GLU A 310 27.80 4.02 10.96
N GLU A 311 28.47 5.09 10.54
CA GLU A 311 28.05 6.48 10.77
C GLU A 311 26.67 6.73 10.17
N MET A 312 26.44 6.31 8.91
CA MET A 312 25.12 6.40 8.25
C MET A 312 24.08 5.57 9.01
N ARG A 313 24.40 4.40 9.50
CA ARG A 313 23.48 3.58 10.30
C ARG A 313 23.06 4.27 11.59
N GLN A 314 24.02 4.89 12.28
CA GLN A 314 23.74 5.66 13.51
C GLN A 314 22.93 6.94 13.22
N GLU A 315 23.19 7.60 12.10
CA GLU A 315 22.42 8.76 11.64
C GLU A 315 20.96 8.37 11.38
N LEU A 316 20.73 7.29 10.66
CA LEU A 316 19.39 6.76 10.40
C LEU A 316 18.67 6.32 11.67
N LYS A 317 19.37 5.75 12.65
CA LYS A 317 18.79 5.44 13.98
C LYS A 317 18.36 6.71 14.73
N ARG A 318 19.19 7.76 14.71
CA ARG A 318 18.82 9.06 15.32
C ARG A 318 17.61 9.67 14.62
N HIS A 319 17.58 9.62 13.29
CA HIS A 319 16.43 10.09 12.51
C HIS A 319 15.14 9.33 12.83
N LEU A 320 15.22 8.00 12.92
CA LEU A 320 14.08 7.15 13.27
C LEU A 320 13.58 7.48 14.69
N ARG A 321 14.50 7.69 15.64
CA ARG A 321 14.17 8.06 17.03
C ARG A 321 13.44 9.42 17.10
N ALA A 322 13.88 10.39 16.30
CA ALA A 322 13.24 11.71 16.24
C ALA A 322 11.86 11.67 15.57
N THR A 323 11.64 10.73 14.63
CA THR A 323 10.43 10.69 13.80
C THR A 323 9.33 9.79 14.38
N ILE A 324 9.68 8.63 14.94
CA ILE A 324 8.71 7.63 15.46
C ILE A 324 8.82 7.49 16.98
N GLY A 325 9.96 7.83 17.55
CA GLY A 325 10.20 7.70 18.98
C GLY A 325 11.15 6.58 19.38
N PRO A 326 11.54 6.54 20.68
CA PRO A 326 12.59 5.67 21.16
C PRO A 326 12.22 4.18 21.18
N VAL A 327 10.95 3.82 21.36
CA VAL A 327 10.49 2.42 21.44
C VAL A 327 10.86 1.63 20.20
N VAL A 328 10.72 2.23 19.03
CA VAL A 328 11.06 1.59 17.74
C VAL A 328 12.55 1.67 17.46
N ALA A 329 13.14 2.86 17.68
CA ALA A 329 14.49 3.14 17.24
C ALA A 329 15.57 2.45 18.10
N SER A 330 15.31 2.22 19.40
CA SER A 330 16.30 1.63 20.30
C SER A 330 16.77 0.26 19.84
N ASP A 331 15.85 -0.54 19.34
CA ASP A 331 16.09 -1.95 18.99
C ASP A 331 16.11 -2.17 17.48
N ALA A 332 15.92 -1.11 16.70
CA ALA A 332 15.96 -1.22 15.25
C ALA A 332 17.31 -1.66 14.74
N VAL A 333 17.30 -2.72 13.95
CA VAL A 333 18.46 -3.23 13.22
C VAL A 333 18.35 -2.72 11.79
N ILE A 334 19.32 -1.91 11.35
CA ILE A 334 19.32 -1.32 10.00
C ILE A 334 20.38 -2.02 9.17
N THR A 335 20.00 -2.47 7.97
CA THR A 335 20.90 -3.04 6.97
C THR A 335 20.75 -2.35 5.63
N PHE A 336 21.83 -2.33 4.86
CA PHE A 336 21.85 -1.74 3.53
C PHE A 336 21.78 -2.83 2.45
N VAL A 337 20.98 -2.57 1.43
CA VAL A 337 20.85 -3.40 0.22
C VAL A 337 20.78 -2.48 -0.99
N ASP A 338 21.27 -2.95 -2.14
CA ASP A 338 21.20 -2.18 -3.38
C ASP A 338 19.78 -2.22 -3.97
N VAL A 339 19.10 -3.37 -3.82
CA VAL A 339 17.73 -3.56 -4.34
C VAL A 339 16.87 -4.35 -3.35
N LEU A 340 15.60 -3.94 -3.19
CA LEU A 340 14.61 -4.65 -2.37
C LEU A 340 13.86 -5.69 -3.20
N PRO A 341 13.51 -6.88 -2.64
CA PRO A 341 12.70 -7.86 -3.33
C PRO A 341 11.28 -7.33 -3.54
N LYS A 342 10.87 -7.27 -4.80
CA LYS A 342 9.56 -6.75 -5.25
C LYS A 342 8.84 -7.74 -6.14
N THR A 343 7.52 -7.62 -6.18
CA THR A 343 6.72 -8.22 -7.24
C THR A 343 6.93 -7.46 -8.55
N ARG A 344 6.57 -8.06 -9.68
CA ARG A 344 6.57 -7.40 -11.00
C ARG A 344 5.75 -6.11 -11.03
N SER A 345 4.80 -5.93 -10.12
CA SER A 345 4.04 -4.69 -9.95
C SER A 345 4.72 -3.66 -9.04
N GLY A 346 5.96 -3.89 -8.61
CA GLY A 346 6.75 -2.98 -7.77
C GLY A 346 6.46 -3.05 -6.26
N LYS A 347 5.57 -3.95 -5.81
CA LYS A 347 5.23 -4.09 -4.39
C LYS A 347 6.33 -4.85 -3.65
N ILE A 348 6.84 -4.29 -2.54
CA ILE A 348 7.85 -4.92 -1.69
C ILE A 348 7.31 -6.24 -1.10
N MET A 349 8.09 -7.30 -1.23
CA MET A 349 7.74 -8.64 -0.75
C MET A 349 8.27 -8.86 0.69
N ARG A 350 7.67 -8.17 1.67
CA ARG A 350 8.07 -8.25 3.09
C ARG A 350 8.08 -9.67 3.63
N ARG A 351 7.20 -10.52 3.12
CA ARG A 351 7.16 -11.95 3.46
C ARG A 351 8.50 -12.64 3.20
N LEU A 352 9.18 -12.32 2.10
CA LEU A 352 10.50 -12.90 1.80
C LEU A 352 11.56 -12.37 2.76
N LEU A 353 11.56 -11.06 3.05
CA LEU A 353 12.48 -10.45 4.00
C LEU A 353 12.29 -11.02 5.41
N ARG A 354 11.03 -11.23 5.84
CA ARG A 354 10.74 -11.88 7.13
C ARG A 354 11.21 -13.34 7.15
N ALA A 355 10.97 -14.11 6.08
CA ALA A 355 11.43 -15.49 6.00
C ALA A 355 12.96 -15.58 6.08
N ILE A 356 13.69 -14.66 5.43
CA ILE A 356 15.15 -14.53 5.55
C ILE A 356 15.54 -14.24 7.00
N ALA A 357 14.91 -13.27 7.65
CA ALA A 357 15.19 -12.86 9.03
C ALA A 357 14.94 -13.97 10.05
N GLU A 358 14.02 -14.87 9.76
CA GLU A 358 13.65 -16.01 10.62
C GLU A 358 14.33 -17.32 10.23
N GLY A 359 15.16 -17.33 9.17
CA GLY A 359 15.80 -18.55 8.65
C GLY A 359 14.81 -19.58 8.11
N LYS A 360 13.62 -19.13 7.69
CA LYS A 360 12.54 -19.98 7.17
C LYS A 360 12.60 -20.11 5.63
N PRO A 361 12.02 -21.18 5.07
CA PRO A 361 11.89 -21.29 3.61
C PRO A 361 11.14 -20.11 3.01
N LEU A 362 11.59 -19.60 1.85
CA LEU A 362 11.01 -18.43 1.18
C LEU A 362 9.56 -18.63 0.71
N GLY A 363 9.13 -19.88 0.54
CA GLY A 363 7.82 -20.22 0.00
C GLY A 363 7.67 -19.85 -1.47
N ASP A 364 6.48 -19.43 -1.89
CA ASP A 364 6.16 -19.12 -3.29
C ASP A 364 6.84 -17.80 -3.74
N VAL A 365 7.67 -17.86 -4.78
CA VAL A 365 8.41 -16.73 -5.37
C VAL A 365 7.98 -16.43 -6.81
N THR A 366 6.88 -17.01 -7.31
CA THR A 366 6.45 -16.90 -8.71
C THR A 366 6.13 -15.46 -9.17
N THR A 367 5.83 -14.56 -8.25
CA THR A 367 5.54 -13.15 -8.53
C THR A 367 6.75 -12.24 -8.38
N LEU A 368 7.93 -12.79 -8.05
CA LEU A 368 9.15 -12.03 -7.84
C LEU A 368 9.65 -11.43 -9.17
N GLU A 369 10.06 -10.17 -9.13
CA GLU A 369 10.63 -9.46 -10.28
C GLU A 369 12.07 -9.90 -10.57
N SER A 370 12.90 -10.06 -9.52
CA SER A 370 14.32 -10.40 -9.63
C SER A 370 14.78 -11.29 -8.47
N GLU A 371 15.42 -12.41 -8.79
CA GLU A 371 16.05 -13.28 -7.80
C GLU A 371 17.28 -12.64 -7.15
N VAL A 372 17.97 -11.73 -7.83
CA VAL A 372 19.14 -11.00 -7.32
C VAL A 372 18.80 -10.26 -6.03
N ALA A 373 17.64 -9.62 -5.96
CA ALA A 373 17.18 -8.90 -4.76
C ALA A 373 17.00 -9.81 -3.53
N VAL A 374 16.66 -11.07 -3.73
CA VAL A 374 16.53 -12.05 -2.63
C VAL A 374 17.91 -12.46 -2.12
N GLU A 375 18.85 -12.71 -3.02
CA GLU A 375 20.23 -13.08 -2.64
C GLU A 375 20.95 -11.93 -1.94
N GLU A 376 20.74 -10.69 -2.36
CA GLU A 376 21.26 -9.51 -1.66
C GLU A 376 20.67 -9.37 -0.26
N ALA A 377 19.36 -9.55 -0.11
CA ALA A 377 18.72 -9.49 1.20
C ALA A 377 19.23 -10.58 2.15
N LYS A 378 19.49 -11.80 1.65
CA LYS A 378 20.11 -12.87 2.42
C LYS A 378 21.53 -12.50 2.89
N LYS A 379 22.39 -12.05 1.97
CA LYS A 379 23.76 -11.63 2.29
C LYS A 379 23.78 -10.52 3.34
N ALA A 380 22.94 -9.49 3.16
CA ALA A 380 22.82 -8.38 4.10
C ALA A 380 22.35 -8.85 5.49
N TYR A 381 21.46 -9.82 5.56
CA TYR A 381 21.00 -10.38 6.83
C TYR A 381 22.09 -11.21 7.53
N GLU A 382 22.82 -12.08 6.80
CA GLU A 382 23.91 -12.88 7.37
C GLU A 382 25.05 -11.99 7.95
N MET A 383 25.38 -10.89 7.28
CA MET A 383 26.35 -9.92 7.81
C MET A 383 25.91 -9.32 9.15
N ILE A 384 24.62 -8.98 9.29
CA ILE A 384 24.09 -8.44 10.54
C ILE A 384 24.03 -9.51 11.62
N LYS A 385 23.59 -10.71 11.27
CA LYS A 385 23.51 -11.83 12.21
C LYS A 385 24.87 -12.10 12.85
N ALA A 386 25.93 -12.16 12.04
CA ALA A 386 27.30 -12.32 12.53
C ALA A 386 27.73 -11.17 13.48
N ALA A 387 27.37 -9.92 13.14
CA ALA A 387 27.68 -8.76 14.00
C ALA A 387 26.90 -8.77 15.33
N LEU A 388 25.64 -9.20 15.32
CA LEU A 388 24.82 -9.32 16.54
C LEU A 388 25.31 -10.46 17.45
N GLU A 389 25.72 -11.58 16.87
CA GLU A 389 26.27 -12.73 17.61
C GLU A 389 27.63 -12.37 18.20
N ALA A 390 28.50 -11.66 17.50
CA ALA A 390 29.79 -11.18 18.00
C ALA A 390 29.65 -10.16 19.14
N GLY A 391 28.62 -9.30 19.10
CA GLY A 391 28.34 -8.33 20.18
C GLY A 391 27.75 -8.94 21.44
N SER A 392 27.10 -10.10 21.35
CA SER A 392 26.52 -10.81 22.50
C SER A 392 27.51 -11.66 23.28
N THR A 393 28.69 -11.92 22.72
CA THR A 393 29.80 -12.67 23.40
C THR A 393 30.76 -11.76 24.14
N SER A 394 30.55 -10.42 24.11
CA SER A 394 31.41 -9.42 24.76
C SER A 394 30.74 -8.65 25.91
N SER A 395 29.59 -9.15 26.42
CA SER A 395 28.89 -8.56 27.58
C SER A 395 28.81 -9.51 28.77
#